data_de1e7fc1a680c78caf9f4682a416d288
#
_entry.id   de1e7fc1a680c78caf9f4682a416d288
#
_cell.length_a   1.000
_cell.length_b   1.000
_cell.length_c   1.000
_cell.angle_alpha   90.00
_cell.angle_beta   90.00
_cell.angle_gamma   90.00
#
_symmetry.space_group_name_H-M   'P 1'
#
loop_
_entity.id
_entity.type
_entity.pdbx_description
1 polymer ?
#
loop_
_entity_poly.entity_id
_entity_poly.type
_entity_poly.pdbx_seq_one_letter_code
_entity_poly.pdbx_strand_id
1 'polypeptide(L)'
;MEALLDEVVEQTGPNCYTLRVRCSKGTYVRTLCHDIGAALGCGGGMSALRRTEAAGFSLAEAVPLEALLDAPDPAALLRPVDAYFFRYPAMTVEGTALRKAKNGNPFPCSAADGDWRVYGPGGEFLLLGRCAGGMMSTIKSFF
;
A
#
# COMPACT_ATOMS: atom_id res chain seq x y z
N MET A 1 2.72 17.72 3.95
CA MET A 1 3.32 16.63 4.75
C MET A 1 2.60 16.67 6.09
N GLU A 2 1.88 15.61 6.40
CA GLU A 2 1.02 15.58 7.58
C GLU A 2 1.50 14.42 8.46
N ALA A 3 1.84 14.72 9.72
CA ALA A 3 2.16 13.73 10.73
C ALA A 3 1.32 14.03 11.95
N LEU A 4 0.62 13.03 12.46
CA LEU A 4 -0.14 13.07 13.68
C LEU A 4 0.54 12.17 14.71
N LEU A 5 0.81 12.71 15.88
CA LEU A 5 1.16 11.93 17.05
C LEU A 5 -0.13 11.29 17.57
N ASP A 6 -0.28 9.97 17.40
CA ASP A 6 -1.47 9.25 17.87
C ASP A 6 -1.46 9.11 19.40
N GLU A 7 -0.33 8.65 19.97
CA GLU A 7 -0.20 8.47 21.41
C GLU A 7 1.27 8.41 21.88
N VAL A 8 1.49 8.72 23.13
CA VAL A 8 2.68 8.35 23.88
C VAL A 8 2.41 6.96 24.48
N VAL A 9 3.05 5.92 23.93
CA VAL A 9 2.80 4.53 24.32
C VAL A 9 3.36 4.23 25.70
N GLU A 10 4.62 4.63 25.93
CA GLU A 10 5.29 4.45 27.21
C GLU A 10 6.51 5.35 27.37
N GLN A 11 6.93 5.55 28.60
CA GLN A 11 8.23 6.11 28.92
C GLN A 11 9.19 4.94 29.24
N THR A 12 10.20 4.74 28.38
CA THR A 12 11.15 3.63 28.48
C THR A 12 12.39 3.95 29.31
N GLY A 13 12.53 5.21 29.73
CA GLY A 13 13.65 5.67 30.54
C GLY A 13 13.62 7.18 30.76
N PRO A 14 14.59 7.76 31.50
CA PRO A 14 14.71 9.20 31.63
C PRO A 14 14.82 9.86 30.26
N ASN A 15 13.85 10.69 29.91
CA ASN A 15 13.77 11.39 28.62
C ASN A 15 13.70 10.45 27.38
N CYS A 16 13.29 9.19 27.55
CA CYS A 16 13.08 8.24 26.48
C CYS A 16 11.61 7.81 26.41
N TYR A 17 11.02 7.92 25.23
CA TYR A 17 9.59 7.67 25.03
C TYR A 17 9.35 6.84 23.77
N THR A 18 8.43 5.89 23.83
CA THR A 18 7.88 5.22 22.66
C THR A 18 6.63 5.95 22.21
N LEU A 19 6.66 6.46 20.98
CA LEU A 19 5.55 7.21 20.38
C LEU A 19 4.92 6.39 19.26
N ARG A 20 3.58 6.39 19.15
CA ARG A 20 2.88 5.93 17.96
C ARG A 20 2.56 7.13 17.09
N VAL A 21 3.00 7.05 15.84
CA VAL A 21 2.87 8.13 14.86
C VAL A 21 2.17 7.63 13.61
N ARG A 22 1.12 8.31 13.18
CA ARG A 22 0.54 8.17 11.86
C ARG A 22 1.01 9.30 10.97
N CYS A 23 1.55 8.97 9.81
CA CYS A 23 2.08 9.99 8.91
C CYS A 23 1.83 9.67 7.44
N SER A 24 1.78 10.71 6.62
CA SER A 24 1.71 10.59 5.17
C SER A 24 3.02 10.07 4.59
N LYS A 25 2.95 9.59 3.35
CA LYS A 25 4.13 9.21 2.57
C LYS A 25 5.08 10.43 2.45
N GLY A 26 6.38 10.19 2.57
CA GLY A 26 7.41 11.23 2.49
C GLY A 26 7.72 11.92 3.82
N THR A 27 7.07 11.55 4.92
CA THR A 27 7.40 12.06 6.26
C THR A 27 8.68 11.41 6.76
N TYR A 28 9.64 12.24 7.15
CA TYR A 28 10.88 11.79 7.79
C TYR A 28 10.72 11.75 9.30
N VAL A 29 10.57 10.55 9.87
CA VAL A 29 10.34 10.37 11.31
C VAL A 29 11.50 10.90 12.15
N ARG A 30 12.74 10.87 11.63
CA ARG A 30 13.91 11.50 12.30
C ARG A 30 13.72 12.99 12.48
N THR A 31 13.23 13.69 11.45
CA THR A 31 12.93 15.13 11.51
C THR A 31 11.83 15.40 12.51
N LEU A 32 10.78 14.58 12.54
CA LEU A 32 9.71 14.71 13.53
C LEU A 32 10.24 14.60 14.96
N CYS A 33 11.12 13.64 15.26
CA CYS A 33 11.74 13.52 16.59
C CYS A 33 12.58 14.75 16.95
N HIS A 34 13.34 15.28 16.00
CA HIS A 34 14.10 16.51 16.17
C HIS A 34 13.18 17.70 16.48
N ASP A 35 12.11 17.87 15.71
CA ASP A 35 11.18 19.00 15.86
C ASP A 35 10.42 18.94 17.19
N ILE A 36 10.01 17.72 17.63
CA ILE A 36 9.43 17.53 18.98
C ILE A 36 10.42 17.97 20.04
N GLY A 37 11.68 17.54 19.98
CA GLY A 37 12.70 17.91 20.93
C GLY A 37 13.02 19.41 20.91
N ALA A 38 13.01 20.04 19.74
CA ALA A 38 13.18 21.48 19.60
C ALA A 38 12.00 22.25 20.24
N ALA A 39 10.77 21.81 20.02
CA ALA A 39 9.57 22.41 20.60
C ALA A 39 9.55 22.30 22.14
N LEU A 40 10.10 21.23 22.69
CA LEU A 40 10.25 21.02 24.14
C LEU A 40 11.47 21.76 24.74
N GLY A 41 12.34 22.32 23.91
CA GLY A 41 13.56 23.02 24.33
C GLY A 41 14.69 22.12 24.84
N CYS A 42 14.61 20.81 24.66
CA CYS A 42 15.59 19.84 25.15
C CYS A 42 16.37 19.10 24.05
N GLY A 43 16.03 19.35 22.77
CA GLY A 43 16.51 18.55 21.67
C GLY A 43 15.87 17.16 21.63
N GLY A 44 15.97 16.47 20.50
CA GLY A 44 15.40 15.13 20.34
C GLY A 44 16.04 14.36 19.19
N GLY A 45 16.12 13.05 19.36
CA GLY A 45 16.63 12.13 18.34
C GLY A 45 15.87 10.81 18.35
N MET A 46 15.88 10.14 17.22
CA MET A 46 15.25 8.82 17.07
C MET A 46 16.27 7.74 17.41
N SER A 47 15.99 6.90 18.44
CA SER A 47 16.83 5.77 18.83
C SER A 47 16.44 4.49 18.08
N ALA A 48 15.15 4.28 17.82
CA ALA A 48 14.62 3.13 17.09
C ALA A 48 13.38 3.48 16.27
N LEU A 49 13.08 2.66 15.27
CA LEU A 49 11.87 2.78 14.47
C LEU A 49 11.31 1.40 14.16
N ARG A 50 10.03 1.21 14.42
CA ARG A 50 9.28 0.04 13.99
C ARG A 50 8.07 0.47 13.18
N ARG A 51 8.03 0.08 11.90
CA ARG A 51 6.85 0.32 11.06
C ARG A 51 5.83 -0.78 11.34
N THR A 52 4.65 -0.40 11.77
CA THR A 52 3.56 -1.34 12.09
C THR A 52 2.54 -1.48 10.96
N GLU A 53 2.47 -0.46 10.10
CA GLU A 53 1.60 -0.45 8.93
C GLU A 53 2.22 0.36 7.79
N ALA A 54 2.00 -0.06 6.54
CA ALA A 54 2.34 0.69 5.35
C ALA A 54 1.40 0.34 4.20
N ALA A 55 0.82 1.36 3.55
CA ALA A 55 -0.03 1.20 2.37
C ALA A 55 -1.20 0.20 2.54
N GLY A 56 -1.72 0.05 3.76
CA GLY A 56 -2.79 -0.88 4.10
C GLY A 56 -2.34 -2.29 4.45
N PHE A 57 -1.03 -2.55 4.47
CA PHE A 57 -0.46 -3.80 4.99
C PHE A 57 -0.02 -3.61 6.43
N SER A 58 -0.47 -4.51 7.31
CA SER A 58 -0.12 -4.50 8.72
C SER A 58 1.11 -5.37 9.00
N LEU A 59 1.79 -5.08 10.11
CA LEU A 59 2.90 -5.91 10.57
C LEU A 59 2.47 -7.36 10.89
N ALA A 60 1.21 -7.57 11.28
CA ALA A 60 0.67 -8.91 11.57
C ALA A 60 0.61 -9.80 10.31
N GLU A 61 0.63 -9.19 9.13
CA GLU A 61 0.63 -9.89 7.84
C GLU A 61 2.03 -10.03 7.23
N ALA A 62 3.05 -9.47 7.89
CA ALA A 62 4.43 -9.54 7.42
C ALA A 62 5.02 -10.93 7.66
N VAL A 63 5.81 -11.40 6.69
CA VAL A 63 6.60 -12.63 6.83
C VAL A 63 7.95 -12.25 7.45
N PRO A 64 8.38 -12.90 8.54
CA PRO A 64 9.73 -12.72 9.08
C PRO A 64 10.80 -13.06 8.04
N LEU A 65 11.90 -12.30 8.05
CA LEU A 65 12.98 -12.50 7.08
C LEU A 65 13.57 -13.92 7.18
N GLU A 66 13.73 -14.43 8.39
CA GLU A 66 14.24 -15.77 8.65
C GLU A 66 13.33 -16.84 8.02
N ALA A 67 12.02 -16.70 8.17
CA ALA A 67 11.05 -17.62 7.57
C ALA A 67 11.08 -17.58 6.02
N LEU A 68 11.39 -16.41 5.44
CA LEU A 68 11.57 -16.28 4.01
C LEU A 68 12.86 -16.94 3.52
N LEU A 69 13.97 -16.77 4.28
CA LEU A 69 15.27 -17.33 3.92
C LEU A 69 15.30 -18.87 4.06
N ASP A 70 14.57 -19.42 5.03
CA ASP A 70 14.50 -20.85 5.29
C ASP A 70 13.40 -21.56 4.47
N ALA A 71 12.58 -20.81 3.73
CA ALA A 71 11.49 -21.39 2.97
C ALA A 71 12.02 -22.22 1.78
N PRO A 72 11.55 -23.47 1.60
CA PRO A 72 11.91 -24.28 0.44
C PRO A 72 11.41 -23.69 -0.88
N ASP A 73 10.31 -22.96 -0.86
CA ASP A 73 9.77 -22.19 -1.97
C ASP A 73 9.40 -20.78 -1.50
N PRO A 74 10.32 -19.82 -1.54
CA PRO A 74 10.03 -18.42 -1.18
C PRO A 74 8.94 -17.77 -2.05
N ALA A 75 8.76 -18.25 -3.29
CA ALA A 75 7.75 -17.69 -4.19
C ALA A 75 6.33 -17.95 -3.68
N ALA A 76 6.09 -19.04 -2.95
CA ALA A 76 4.81 -19.36 -2.34
C ALA A 76 4.39 -18.34 -1.25
N LEU A 77 5.34 -17.58 -0.72
CA LEU A 77 5.08 -16.52 0.27
C LEU A 77 4.74 -15.17 -0.36
N LEU A 78 4.86 -15.04 -1.69
CA LEU A 78 4.50 -13.82 -2.39
C LEU A 78 2.97 -13.66 -2.43
N ARG A 79 2.52 -12.47 -2.10
CA ARG A 79 1.11 -12.11 -2.28
C ARG A 79 0.84 -11.71 -3.72
N PRO A 80 -0.31 -12.09 -4.28
CA PRO A 80 -0.73 -11.60 -5.59
C PRO A 80 -0.79 -10.07 -5.61
N VAL A 81 -0.40 -9.47 -6.73
CA VAL A 81 -0.37 -8.00 -6.88
C VAL A 81 -1.75 -7.37 -6.68
N ASP A 82 -2.81 -8.05 -7.11
CA ASP A 82 -4.20 -7.61 -6.98
C ASP A 82 -4.70 -7.60 -5.52
N ALA A 83 -4.04 -8.31 -4.60
CA ALA A 83 -4.31 -8.22 -3.17
C ALA A 83 -4.15 -6.80 -2.63
N TYR A 84 -3.27 -5.98 -3.22
CA TYR A 84 -3.13 -4.57 -2.87
C TYR A 84 -4.37 -3.74 -3.22
N PHE A 85 -5.13 -4.18 -4.21
CA PHE A 85 -6.28 -3.48 -4.76
C PHE A 85 -7.62 -4.07 -4.30
N PHE A 86 -7.63 -4.87 -3.23
CA PHE A 86 -8.83 -5.60 -2.78
C PHE A 86 -10.06 -4.70 -2.52
N ARG A 87 -9.84 -3.41 -2.23
CA ARG A 87 -10.90 -2.43 -1.98
C ARG A 87 -11.69 -2.05 -3.23
N TYR A 88 -11.11 -2.27 -4.42
CA TYR A 88 -11.79 -1.98 -5.67
C TYR A 88 -12.58 -3.19 -6.16
N PRO A 89 -13.76 -2.99 -6.72
CA PRO A 89 -14.52 -4.07 -7.33
C PRO A 89 -13.75 -4.73 -8.47
N ALA A 90 -14.11 -5.96 -8.80
CA ALA A 90 -13.48 -6.74 -9.85
C ALA A 90 -14.41 -6.92 -11.04
N MET A 91 -13.82 -6.98 -12.25
CA MET A 91 -14.52 -7.37 -13.48
C MET A 91 -13.63 -8.23 -14.36
N THR A 92 -14.24 -9.11 -15.14
CA THR A 92 -13.55 -9.92 -16.16
C THR A 92 -13.88 -9.37 -17.52
N VAL A 93 -12.87 -9.34 -18.40
CA VAL A 93 -13.02 -8.88 -19.79
C VAL A 93 -12.62 -9.98 -20.77
N GLU A 94 -13.31 -10.02 -21.91
CA GLU A 94 -13.12 -11.00 -22.97
C GLU A 94 -13.09 -10.35 -24.36
N GLY A 95 -12.75 -11.11 -25.37
CA GLY A 95 -12.84 -10.71 -26.77
C GLY A 95 -12.15 -9.39 -27.08
N THR A 96 -12.88 -8.45 -27.66
CA THR A 96 -12.33 -7.15 -28.06
C THR A 96 -11.91 -6.29 -26.87
N ALA A 97 -12.63 -6.35 -25.74
CA ALA A 97 -12.29 -5.62 -24.52
C ALA A 97 -10.95 -6.14 -23.95
N LEU A 98 -10.75 -7.45 -23.88
CA LEU A 98 -9.50 -8.08 -23.46
C LEU A 98 -8.32 -7.62 -24.34
N ARG A 99 -8.48 -7.64 -25.67
CA ARG A 99 -7.43 -7.20 -26.59
C ARG A 99 -7.08 -5.73 -26.39
N LYS A 100 -8.09 -4.86 -26.20
CA LYS A 100 -7.87 -3.45 -25.92
C LYS A 100 -7.19 -3.24 -24.56
N ALA A 101 -7.63 -3.95 -23.52
CA ALA A 101 -7.02 -3.92 -22.19
C ALA A 101 -5.53 -4.27 -22.26
N LYS A 102 -5.18 -5.39 -22.91
CA LYS A 102 -3.78 -5.83 -23.10
C LYS A 102 -2.93 -4.84 -23.90
N ASN A 103 -3.52 -4.01 -24.74
CA ASN A 103 -2.82 -2.97 -25.49
C ASN A 103 -2.85 -1.58 -24.81
N GLY A 104 -3.39 -1.50 -23.59
CA GLY A 104 -3.52 -0.21 -22.88
C GLY A 104 -4.54 0.75 -23.47
N ASN A 105 -5.39 0.28 -24.39
CA ASN A 105 -6.40 1.11 -25.06
C ASN A 105 -7.71 1.13 -24.26
N PRO A 106 -8.43 2.26 -24.23
CA PRO A 106 -9.75 2.32 -23.63
C PRO A 106 -10.75 1.39 -24.32
N PHE A 107 -11.70 0.86 -23.54
CA PHE A 107 -12.76 -0.02 -24.04
C PHE A 107 -14.10 0.27 -23.37
N PRO A 108 -15.24 0.07 -24.07
CA PRO A 108 -16.56 0.22 -23.49
C PRO A 108 -16.76 -0.78 -22.34
N CYS A 109 -17.40 -0.32 -21.26
CA CYS A 109 -17.82 -1.17 -20.15
C CYS A 109 -19.18 -0.72 -19.62
N SER A 110 -19.91 -1.66 -19.01
CA SER A 110 -21.18 -1.39 -18.32
C SER A 110 -21.03 -1.23 -16.81
N ALA A 111 -19.79 -1.14 -16.31
CA ALA A 111 -19.50 -0.96 -14.90
C ALA A 111 -19.86 0.46 -14.44
N ALA A 112 -20.17 0.60 -13.15
CA ALA A 112 -20.35 1.91 -12.54
C ALA A 112 -19.04 2.73 -12.60
N ASP A 113 -19.16 4.05 -12.62
CA ASP A 113 -18.00 4.93 -12.56
C ASP A 113 -17.18 4.69 -11.30
N GLY A 114 -15.85 4.67 -11.45
CA GLY A 114 -14.92 4.38 -10.38
C GLY A 114 -13.73 3.50 -10.81
N ASP A 115 -12.92 3.12 -9.84
CA ASP A 115 -11.73 2.30 -10.08
C ASP A 115 -12.07 0.81 -9.95
N TRP A 116 -11.53 -0.01 -10.86
CA TRP A 116 -11.85 -1.43 -11.01
C TRP A 116 -10.60 -2.27 -11.20
N ARG A 117 -10.59 -3.46 -10.58
CA ARG A 117 -9.64 -4.52 -10.92
C ARG A 117 -10.13 -5.26 -12.15
N VAL A 118 -9.35 -5.28 -13.20
CA VAL A 118 -9.72 -5.91 -14.47
C VAL A 118 -8.92 -7.17 -14.66
N TYR A 119 -9.63 -8.27 -14.90
CA TYR A 119 -9.08 -9.61 -15.07
C TYR A 119 -9.36 -10.15 -16.47
N GLY A 120 -8.50 -11.00 -16.96
CA GLY A 120 -8.76 -11.82 -18.14
C GLY A 120 -9.59 -13.07 -17.81
N PRO A 121 -9.99 -13.84 -18.83
CA PRO A 121 -10.86 -15.01 -18.67
C PRO A 121 -10.18 -16.16 -17.90
N GLY A 122 -8.86 -16.21 -17.86
CA GLY A 122 -8.09 -17.16 -17.06
C GLY A 122 -7.90 -16.76 -15.60
N GLY A 123 -8.48 -15.63 -15.16
CA GLY A 123 -8.30 -15.10 -13.81
C GLY A 123 -7.01 -14.28 -13.62
N GLU A 124 -6.26 -14.05 -14.71
CA GLU A 124 -5.06 -13.22 -14.67
C GLU A 124 -5.43 -11.74 -14.40
N PHE A 125 -4.77 -11.12 -13.43
CA PHE A 125 -4.92 -9.69 -13.14
C PHE A 125 -4.22 -8.87 -14.21
N LEU A 126 -4.98 -8.13 -15.01
CA LEU A 126 -4.46 -7.37 -16.14
C LEU A 126 -4.10 -5.95 -15.77
N LEU A 127 -5.03 -5.24 -15.14
CA LEU A 127 -4.84 -3.81 -14.87
C LEU A 127 -5.76 -3.32 -13.75
N LEU A 128 -5.36 -2.21 -13.16
CA LEU A 128 -6.25 -1.30 -12.47
C LEU A 128 -6.76 -0.29 -13.51
N GLY A 129 -8.06 -0.18 -13.66
CA GLY A 129 -8.71 0.72 -14.60
C GLY A 129 -9.68 1.67 -13.93
N ARG A 130 -9.99 2.76 -14.63
CA ARG A 130 -11.04 3.71 -14.24
C ARG A 130 -12.16 3.68 -15.24
N CYS A 131 -13.36 3.35 -14.79
CA CYS A 131 -14.58 3.52 -15.57
C CYS A 131 -15.12 4.93 -15.37
N ALA A 132 -15.39 5.62 -16.47
CA ALA A 132 -16.06 6.91 -16.48
C ALA A 132 -16.91 7.02 -17.75
N GLY A 133 -18.21 7.32 -17.58
CA GLY A 133 -19.14 7.49 -18.70
C GLY A 133 -19.22 6.25 -19.62
N GLY A 134 -19.15 5.04 -19.08
CA GLY A 134 -19.23 3.79 -19.84
C GLY A 134 -17.96 3.41 -20.59
N MET A 135 -16.83 4.07 -20.31
CA MET A 135 -15.51 3.78 -20.88
C MET A 135 -14.51 3.42 -19.77
N MET A 136 -13.84 2.28 -19.94
CA MET A 136 -12.73 1.86 -19.09
C MET A 136 -11.42 2.37 -19.68
N SER A 137 -10.62 3.06 -18.85
CA SER A 137 -9.26 3.50 -19.18
C SER A 137 -8.25 2.90 -18.20
N THR A 138 -7.04 2.61 -18.68
CA THR A 138 -5.98 2.02 -17.85
C THR A 138 -5.36 3.06 -16.91
N ILE A 139 -5.36 2.77 -15.60
CA ILE A 139 -4.56 3.50 -14.62
C ILE A 139 -3.16 2.88 -14.55
N LYS A 140 -3.08 1.55 -14.42
CA LYS A 140 -1.82 0.79 -14.35
C LYS A 140 -2.01 -0.62 -14.88
N SER A 141 -1.14 -1.08 -15.76
CA SER A 141 -1.06 -2.47 -16.23
C SER A 141 -0.05 -3.30 -15.43
N PHE A 142 -0.27 -4.63 -15.39
CA PHE A 142 0.50 -5.59 -14.59
C PHE A 142 0.90 -6.85 -15.38
N PHE A 143 0.99 -6.76 -16.68
CA PHE A 143 1.46 -7.80 -17.60
C PHE A 143 2.61 -7.28 -18.45
#